data_e7424390df6c225aff86fba3aba33aea
#
_entry.id   e7424390df6c225aff86fba3aba33aea
#
_cell.length_a   1.000
_cell.length_b   1.000
_cell.length_c   1.000
_cell.angle_alpha   90.00
_cell.angle_beta   90.00
_cell.angle_gamma   90.00
#
_symmetry.space_group_name_H-M   'P 1'
#
loop_
_entity.id
_entity.type
_entity.pdbx_description
1 polymer ?
#
loop_
_entity_poly.entity_id
_entity_poly.type
_entity_poly.pdbx_seq_one_letter_code
_entity_poly.pdbx_strand_id
1 'polypeptide(L)'
;LEALGEIGVHLSCAPTLQWAEWRKAAWNASMNAPLALAGLTNGALLEQPELHDTFIRLLNETVLIARAEGVDLDPNGQLQEQIESSIRATARNLNSMAAALAQGRPTEIDWINGAIVRRAAHHGISVPENQRLVNAVRARSLHGPR
;
A
#
# COMPACT_ATOMS: atom_id res chain seq x y z
N LEU A 1 -24.81 13.89 11.02
CA LEU A 1 -23.58 13.27 11.53
C LEU A 1 -23.74 12.83 13.00
N GLU A 2 -24.37 13.64 13.85
CA GLU A 2 -24.61 13.30 15.26
C GLU A 2 -25.45 12.01 15.44
N ALA A 3 -26.52 11.85 14.67
CA ALA A 3 -27.43 10.70 14.76
C ALA A 3 -26.76 9.34 14.43
N LEU A 4 -25.68 9.33 13.66
CA LEU A 4 -24.93 8.10 13.32
C LEU A 4 -23.89 7.74 14.39
N GLY A 5 -23.43 8.69 15.19
CA GLY A 5 -22.56 8.45 16.34
C GLY A 5 -23.23 7.65 17.44
N GLU A 6 -24.53 7.79 17.63
CA GLU A 6 -25.30 7.08 18.66
C GLU A 6 -25.42 5.56 18.39
N ILE A 7 -25.23 5.11 17.13
CA ILE A 7 -25.23 3.69 16.77
C ILE A 7 -23.83 3.11 16.64
N GLY A 8 -22.79 3.78 17.18
CA GLY A 8 -21.41 3.30 17.19
C GLY A 8 -20.70 3.33 15.84
N VAL A 9 -21.20 4.07 14.86
CA VAL A 9 -20.54 4.27 13.56
C VAL A 9 -19.54 5.41 13.68
N HIS A 10 -18.26 5.10 13.65
CA HIS A 10 -17.20 6.10 13.56
C HIS A 10 -17.08 6.62 12.13
N LEU A 11 -17.58 7.83 11.89
CA LEU A 11 -17.43 8.52 10.61
C LEU A 11 -16.15 9.36 10.65
N SER A 12 -15.19 9.03 9.77
CA SER A 12 -14.05 9.91 9.49
C SER A 12 -14.34 10.69 8.21
N CYS A 13 -14.35 12.03 8.28
CA CYS A 13 -14.39 12.87 7.09
C CYS A 13 -12.99 12.97 6.49
N ALA A 14 -12.79 12.42 5.30
CA ALA A 14 -11.62 12.74 4.50
C ALA A 14 -11.74 14.17 3.95
N PRO A 15 -10.65 14.95 3.87
CA PRO A 15 -10.67 16.30 3.33
C PRO A 15 -11.22 16.38 1.90
N THR A 16 -10.91 15.37 1.08
CA THR A 16 -11.45 15.18 -0.28
C THR A 16 -11.52 13.69 -0.60
N LEU A 17 -12.36 13.31 -1.59
CA LEU A 17 -12.39 11.94 -2.13
C LEU A 17 -11.01 11.54 -2.65
N GLN A 18 -10.34 12.43 -3.37
CA GLN A 18 -9.00 12.20 -3.91
C GLN A 18 -7.97 11.90 -2.81
N TRP A 19 -8.03 12.61 -1.68
CA TRP A 19 -7.17 12.33 -0.53
C TRP A 19 -7.41 10.92 0.03
N ALA A 20 -8.68 10.51 0.15
CA ALA A 20 -9.03 9.18 0.64
C ALA A 20 -8.54 8.06 -0.30
N GLU A 21 -8.67 8.27 -1.61
CA GLU A 21 -8.17 7.33 -2.63
C GLU A 21 -6.65 7.20 -2.57
N TRP A 22 -5.91 8.31 -2.48
CA TRP A 22 -4.47 8.31 -2.36
C TRP A 22 -4.00 7.67 -1.05
N ARG A 23 -4.70 7.92 0.06
CA ARG A 23 -4.39 7.26 1.33
C ARG A 23 -4.55 5.74 1.25
N LYS A 24 -5.61 5.27 0.61
CA LYS A 24 -5.82 3.84 0.35
C LYS A 24 -4.73 3.28 -0.58
N ALA A 25 -4.35 4.04 -1.61
CA ALA A 25 -3.26 3.65 -2.51
C ALA A 25 -1.93 3.54 -1.75
N ALA A 26 -1.60 4.51 -0.88
CA ALA A 26 -0.40 4.50 -0.07
C ALA A 26 -0.35 3.27 0.86
N TRP A 27 -1.45 2.95 1.51
CA TRP A 27 -1.60 1.73 2.31
C TRP A 27 -1.32 0.48 1.48
N ASN A 28 -2.04 0.29 0.38
CA ASN A 28 -1.95 -0.93 -0.42
C ASN A 28 -0.59 -1.06 -1.13
N ALA A 29 -0.06 0.04 -1.69
CA ALA A 29 1.19 0.02 -2.45
C ALA A 29 2.40 -0.26 -1.55
N SER A 30 2.38 0.21 -0.30
CA SER A 30 3.51 0.04 0.62
C SER A 30 3.56 -1.34 1.28
N MET A 31 2.45 -2.07 1.40
CA MET A 31 2.44 -3.32 2.16
C MET A 31 2.07 -4.58 1.37
N ASN A 32 1.16 -4.49 0.38
CA ASN A 32 0.60 -5.71 -0.22
C ASN A 32 1.65 -6.53 -0.97
N ALA A 33 2.43 -5.92 -1.84
CA ALA A 33 3.38 -6.62 -2.70
C ALA A 33 4.57 -7.22 -1.93
N PRO A 34 5.24 -6.51 -0.98
CA PRO A 34 6.32 -7.11 -0.19
C PRO A 34 5.86 -8.34 0.59
N LEU A 35 4.73 -8.23 1.28
CA LEU A 35 4.18 -9.34 2.06
C LEU A 35 3.71 -10.50 1.19
N ALA A 36 3.12 -10.22 0.03
CA ALA A 36 2.71 -11.25 -0.92
C ALA A 36 3.87 -12.06 -1.46
N LEU A 37 4.98 -11.40 -1.80
CA LEU A 37 6.20 -12.06 -2.25
C LEU A 37 6.85 -12.91 -1.15
N ALA A 38 6.80 -12.44 0.09
CA ALA A 38 7.32 -13.14 1.26
C ALA A 38 6.38 -14.26 1.75
N GLY A 39 5.09 -14.24 1.38
CA GLY A 39 4.09 -15.20 1.89
C GLY A 39 3.77 -15.01 3.37
N LEU A 40 3.84 -13.77 3.87
CA LEU A 40 3.73 -13.44 5.29
C LEU A 40 2.48 -12.63 5.61
N THR A 41 2.07 -12.66 6.88
CA THR A 41 0.98 -11.84 7.41
C THR A 41 1.41 -10.38 7.60
N ASN A 42 0.43 -9.49 7.79
CA ASN A 42 0.67 -8.04 7.87
C ASN A 42 1.68 -7.65 8.96
N GLY A 43 1.66 -8.31 10.11
CA GLY A 43 2.56 -8.01 11.24
C GLY A 43 4.04 -8.17 10.91
N ALA A 44 4.39 -9.10 10.01
CA ALA A 44 5.78 -9.32 9.61
C ALA A 44 6.45 -8.06 9.03
N LEU A 45 5.66 -7.13 8.48
CA LEU A 45 6.17 -5.86 7.96
C LEU A 45 6.83 -4.99 9.05
N LEU A 46 6.38 -5.09 10.30
CA LEU A 46 6.93 -4.35 11.44
C LEU A 46 7.97 -5.15 12.22
N GLU A 47 7.95 -6.48 12.08
CA GLU A 47 8.83 -7.39 12.82
C GLU A 47 10.16 -7.65 12.09
N GLN A 48 10.18 -7.52 10.75
CA GLN A 48 11.36 -7.80 9.92
C GLN A 48 11.95 -6.49 9.38
N PRO A 49 13.18 -6.11 9.78
CA PRO A 49 13.79 -4.83 9.40
C PRO A 49 13.83 -4.59 7.88
N GLU A 50 14.16 -5.61 7.10
CA GLU A 50 14.26 -5.50 5.63
C GLU A 50 12.90 -5.22 4.96
N LEU A 51 11.83 -5.83 5.49
CA LEU A 51 10.46 -5.56 5.03
C LEU A 51 10.01 -4.17 5.45
N HIS A 52 10.34 -3.75 6.67
CA HIS A 52 10.04 -2.42 7.17
C HIS A 52 10.74 -1.33 6.33
N ASP A 53 12.03 -1.51 6.03
CA ASP A 53 12.77 -0.59 5.16
C ASP A 53 12.15 -0.50 3.76
N THR A 54 11.69 -1.64 3.21
CA THR A 54 10.98 -1.68 1.93
C THR A 54 9.66 -0.93 2.01
N PHE A 55 8.89 -1.13 3.08
CA PHE A 55 7.65 -0.40 3.34
C PHE A 55 7.87 1.11 3.36
N ILE A 56 8.89 1.60 4.09
CA ILE A 56 9.20 3.04 4.17
C ILE A 56 9.55 3.61 2.79
N ARG A 57 10.37 2.92 1.99
CA ARG A 57 10.71 3.37 0.63
C ARG A 57 9.48 3.47 -0.26
N LEU A 58 8.61 2.46 -0.26
CA LEU A 58 7.37 2.44 -1.03
C LEU A 58 6.40 3.55 -0.62
N LEU A 59 6.26 3.77 0.70
CA LEU A 59 5.42 4.83 1.24
C LEU A 59 5.93 6.20 0.77
N ASN A 60 7.23 6.44 0.88
CA ASN A 60 7.85 7.70 0.45
C ASN A 60 7.69 7.95 -1.06
N GLU A 61 7.90 6.93 -1.90
CA GLU A 61 7.65 7.03 -3.34
C GLU A 61 6.19 7.37 -3.63
N THR A 62 5.24 6.74 -2.94
CA THR A 62 3.81 6.99 -3.14
C THR A 62 3.40 8.39 -2.69
N VAL A 63 3.88 8.86 -1.53
CA VAL A 63 3.65 10.23 -1.04
C VAL A 63 4.22 11.26 -2.01
N LEU A 64 5.40 11.00 -2.58
CA LEU A 64 6.02 11.88 -3.57
C LEU A 64 5.13 12.04 -4.81
N ILE A 65 4.57 10.95 -5.33
CA ILE A 65 3.67 11.01 -6.49
C ILE A 65 2.33 11.66 -6.15
N ALA A 66 1.74 11.37 -4.99
CA ALA A 66 0.53 12.05 -4.54
C ALA A 66 0.72 13.58 -4.49
N ARG A 67 1.86 14.03 -3.97
CA ARG A 67 2.21 15.46 -3.91
C ARG A 67 2.39 16.07 -5.30
N ALA A 68 2.99 15.35 -6.26
CA ALA A 68 3.10 15.79 -7.64
C ALA A 68 1.72 15.94 -8.31
N GLU A 69 0.71 15.21 -7.85
CA GLU A 69 -0.69 15.33 -8.28
C GLU A 69 -1.53 16.30 -7.41
N GLY A 70 -0.87 17.10 -6.57
CA GLY A 70 -1.51 18.14 -5.76
C GLY A 70 -2.16 17.63 -4.47
N VAL A 71 -1.86 16.41 -4.05
CA VAL A 71 -2.43 15.83 -2.82
C VAL A 71 -1.34 15.68 -1.75
N ASP A 72 -1.43 16.47 -0.69
CA ASP A 72 -0.58 16.29 0.48
C ASP A 72 -1.19 15.23 1.42
N LEU A 73 -0.61 14.05 1.40
CA LEU A 73 -1.06 12.92 2.21
C LEU A 73 -0.56 12.99 3.66
N ASP A 74 0.49 13.72 3.90
CA ASP A 74 1.19 13.72 5.19
C ASP A 74 1.56 15.13 5.66
N PRO A 75 0.56 16.02 5.81
CA PRO A 75 0.80 17.42 6.18
C PRO A 75 1.43 17.57 7.58
N ASN A 76 1.26 16.57 8.44
CA ASN A 76 1.72 16.59 9.83
C ASN A 76 2.83 15.57 10.12
N GLY A 77 3.33 14.83 9.13
CA GLY A 77 4.35 13.80 9.34
C GLY A 77 3.86 12.56 10.12
N GLN A 78 2.56 12.26 10.08
CA GLN A 78 1.95 11.18 10.89
C GLN A 78 1.47 9.99 10.06
N LEU A 79 1.55 10.06 8.74
CA LEU A 79 0.99 9.02 7.85
C LEU A 79 1.60 7.65 8.10
N GLN A 80 2.93 7.59 8.27
CA GLN A 80 3.63 6.35 8.56
C GLN A 80 3.10 5.70 9.84
N GLU A 81 3.05 6.45 10.95
CA GLU A 81 2.58 5.95 12.25
C GLU A 81 1.13 5.46 12.19
N GLN A 82 0.27 6.18 11.47
CA GLN A 82 -1.12 5.78 11.26
C GLN A 82 -1.23 4.47 10.47
N ILE A 83 -0.41 4.27 9.44
CA ILE A 83 -0.37 3.03 8.68
C ILE A 83 0.18 1.90 9.57
N GLU A 84 1.27 2.11 10.29
CA GLU A 84 1.82 1.11 11.20
C GLU A 84 0.84 0.71 12.31
N SER A 85 0.08 1.67 12.86
CA SER A 85 -0.98 1.38 13.84
C SER A 85 -2.04 0.45 13.26
N SER A 86 -2.46 0.69 12.01
CA SER A 86 -3.43 -0.16 11.33
C SER A 86 -2.84 -1.54 10.98
N ILE A 87 -1.53 -1.62 10.66
CA ILE A 87 -0.83 -2.91 10.47
C ILE A 87 -0.85 -3.71 11.77
N ARG A 88 -0.57 -3.08 12.93
CA ARG A 88 -0.66 -3.74 14.24
C ARG A 88 -2.06 -4.29 14.52
N ALA A 89 -3.10 -3.52 14.20
CA ALA A 89 -4.49 -3.94 14.37
C ALA A 89 -4.88 -5.13 13.49
N THR A 90 -4.20 -5.34 12.36
CA THR A 90 -4.46 -6.41 11.38
C THR A 90 -3.29 -7.40 11.27
N ALA A 91 -2.41 -7.47 12.27
CA ALA A 91 -1.13 -8.18 12.19
C ALA A 91 -1.25 -9.66 11.77
N ARG A 92 -2.34 -10.33 12.19
CA ARG A 92 -2.58 -11.75 11.88
C ARG A 92 -3.20 -11.99 10.50
N ASN A 93 -3.62 -10.95 9.80
CA ASN A 93 -4.29 -11.07 8.52
C ASN A 93 -3.28 -11.29 7.39
N LEU A 94 -3.66 -12.11 6.43
CA LEU A 94 -3.00 -12.21 5.13
C LEU A 94 -3.68 -11.22 4.18
N ASN A 95 -2.91 -10.39 3.47
CA ASN A 95 -3.50 -9.44 2.52
C ASN A 95 -4.02 -10.15 1.25
N SER A 96 -4.90 -9.47 0.51
CA SER A 96 -5.57 -10.03 -0.68
C SER A 96 -4.60 -10.45 -1.77
N MET A 97 -3.51 -9.70 -1.98
CA MET A 97 -2.50 -10.01 -2.99
C MET A 97 -1.71 -11.29 -2.63
N ALA A 98 -1.36 -11.46 -1.35
CA ALA A 98 -0.72 -12.68 -0.86
C ALA A 98 -1.63 -13.90 -1.03
N ALA A 99 -2.91 -13.76 -0.71
CA ALA A 99 -3.89 -14.82 -0.92
C ALA A 99 -4.07 -15.17 -2.41
N ALA A 100 -4.08 -14.16 -3.29
CA ALA A 100 -4.16 -14.38 -4.74
C ALA A 100 -2.92 -15.12 -5.28
N LEU A 101 -1.70 -14.68 -4.91
CA LEU A 101 -0.46 -15.35 -5.33
C LEU A 101 -0.37 -16.80 -4.84
N ALA A 102 -0.75 -17.06 -3.59
CA ALA A 102 -0.74 -18.42 -3.03
C ALA A 102 -1.71 -19.36 -3.76
N GLN A 103 -2.78 -18.82 -4.35
CA GLN A 103 -3.79 -19.58 -5.10
C GLN A 103 -3.54 -19.59 -6.62
N GLY A 104 -2.43 -19.00 -7.10
CA GLY A 104 -2.16 -18.87 -8.55
C GLY A 104 -3.17 -18.00 -9.28
N ARG A 105 -3.87 -17.09 -8.57
CA ARG A 105 -4.84 -16.17 -9.16
C ARG A 105 -4.16 -14.86 -9.59
N PRO A 106 -4.72 -14.15 -10.57
CA PRO A 106 -4.27 -12.81 -10.94
C PRO A 106 -4.26 -11.88 -9.72
N THR A 107 -3.25 -11.01 -9.66
CA THR A 107 -3.11 -10.01 -8.60
C THR A 107 -3.46 -8.61 -9.10
N GLU A 108 -3.71 -7.69 -8.16
CA GLU A 108 -3.96 -6.28 -8.47
C GLU A 108 -2.67 -5.44 -8.57
N ILE A 109 -1.50 -6.07 -8.75
CA ILE A 109 -0.21 -5.37 -8.75
C ILE A 109 -0.16 -4.23 -9.77
N ASP A 110 -0.73 -4.43 -10.96
CA ASP A 110 -0.74 -3.44 -12.04
C ASP A 110 -1.66 -2.25 -11.74
N TRP A 111 -2.69 -2.45 -10.94
CA TRP A 111 -3.64 -1.42 -10.53
C TRP A 111 -3.23 -0.68 -9.27
N ILE A 112 -2.33 -1.25 -8.46
CA ILE A 112 -1.79 -0.65 -7.24
C ILE A 112 -0.40 -0.04 -7.54
N ASN A 113 0.68 -0.80 -7.39
CA ASN A 113 2.04 -0.30 -7.60
C ASN A 113 2.30 0.10 -9.07
N GLY A 114 1.72 -0.63 -10.03
CA GLY A 114 1.80 -0.28 -11.45
C GLY A 114 1.14 1.06 -11.78
N ALA A 115 0.08 1.44 -11.06
CA ALA A 115 -0.53 2.76 -11.20
C ALA A 115 0.42 3.87 -10.70
N ILE A 116 1.12 3.66 -9.58
CA ILE A 116 2.14 4.59 -9.07
C ILE A 116 3.27 4.77 -10.11
N VAL A 117 3.76 3.66 -10.68
CA VAL A 117 4.80 3.69 -11.72
C VAL A 117 4.36 4.49 -12.95
N ARG A 118 3.14 4.29 -13.45
CA ARG A 118 2.64 5.04 -14.62
C ARG A 118 2.50 6.54 -14.32
N ARG A 119 1.99 6.92 -13.15
CA ARG A 119 1.88 8.32 -12.72
C ARG A 119 3.25 8.95 -12.55
N ALA A 120 4.20 8.22 -11.96
CA ALA A 120 5.59 8.66 -11.82
C ALA A 120 6.23 8.98 -13.17
N ALA A 121 6.03 8.10 -14.17
CA ALA A 121 6.54 8.32 -15.52
C ALA A 121 5.93 9.58 -16.16
N HIS A 122 4.64 9.86 -15.95
CA HIS A 122 3.98 11.06 -16.45
C HIS A 122 4.60 12.36 -15.85
N HIS A 123 5.03 12.30 -14.60
CA HIS A 123 5.67 13.43 -13.90
C HIS A 123 7.20 13.45 -14.04
N GLY A 124 7.80 12.49 -14.73
CA GLY A 124 9.28 12.39 -14.83
C GLY A 124 9.96 12.05 -13.51
N ILE A 125 9.26 11.40 -12.60
CA ILE A 125 9.73 11.04 -11.25
C ILE A 125 10.12 9.55 -11.23
N SER A 126 11.27 9.22 -10.61
CA SER A 126 11.72 7.85 -10.45
C SER A 126 11.10 7.20 -9.20
N VAL A 127 10.55 5.98 -9.35
CA VAL A 127 9.98 5.16 -8.27
C VAL A 127 10.51 3.73 -8.36
N PRO A 128 11.82 3.54 -8.11
CA PRO A 128 12.50 2.28 -8.38
C PRO A 128 11.97 1.12 -7.54
N GLU A 129 11.53 1.37 -6.30
CA GLU A 129 11.04 0.32 -5.42
C GLU A 129 9.66 -0.20 -5.89
N ASN A 130 8.73 0.70 -6.28
CA ASN A 130 7.47 0.29 -6.89
C ASN A 130 7.70 -0.48 -8.19
N GLN A 131 8.62 -0.02 -9.07
CA GLN A 131 8.94 -0.70 -10.31
C GLN A 131 9.52 -2.10 -10.07
N ARG A 132 10.42 -2.25 -9.10
CA ARG A 132 11.01 -3.54 -8.70
C ARG A 132 9.93 -4.53 -8.27
N LEU A 133 8.99 -4.11 -7.45
CA LEU A 133 7.92 -4.98 -6.97
C LEU A 133 6.92 -5.36 -8.06
N VAL A 134 6.56 -4.44 -8.96
CA VAL A 134 5.72 -4.78 -10.12
C VAL A 134 6.35 -5.91 -10.93
N ASN A 135 7.64 -5.80 -11.23
CA ASN A 135 8.37 -6.82 -11.98
C ASN A 135 8.42 -8.16 -11.22
N ALA A 136 8.70 -8.13 -9.92
CA ALA A 136 8.81 -9.33 -9.09
C ALA A 136 7.48 -10.08 -8.96
N VAL A 137 6.37 -9.36 -8.72
CA VAL A 137 5.04 -9.98 -8.59
C VAL A 137 4.58 -10.55 -9.94
N ARG A 138 4.80 -9.84 -11.04
CA ARG A 138 4.51 -10.36 -12.39
C ARG A 138 5.28 -11.65 -12.69
N ALA A 139 6.58 -11.66 -12.41
CA ALA A 139 7.42 -12.86 -12.59
C ALA A 139 6.90 -14.03 -11.73
N ARG A 140 6.53 -13.77 -10.49
CA ARG A 140 5.98 -14.81 -9.60
C ARG A 140 4.65 -15.36 -10.10
N SER A 141 3.76 -14.50 -10.61
CA SER A 141 2.45 -14.89 -11.16
C SER A 141 2.58 -15.80 -12.40
N LEU A 142 3.64 -15.61 -13.21
CA LEU A 142 3.89 -16.42 -14.40
C LEU A 142 4.38 -17.85 -14.09
N HIS A 143 4.98 -18.07 -12.92
CA HIS A 143 5.59 -19.36 -12.57
C HIS A 143 4.68 -20.25 -11.69
N GLY A 144 3.45 -19.79 -11.35
CA GLY A 144 2.52 -20.52 -10.51
C GLY A 144 2.98 -20.66 -9.04
N PRO A 145 2.13 -21.26 -8.18
CA PRO A 145 2.52 -21.61 -6.80
C PRO A 145 3.60 -22.70 -6.83
N ARG A 146 4.63 -22.54 -5.99
CA ARG A 146 5.60 -23.62 -5.70
C ARG A 146 5.07 -24.52 -4.60
#